data_8455451025ec031c5fb5edab5bb646c1
#
_entry.id   8455451025ec031c5fb5edab5bb646c1
#
_cell.length_a   1.000
_cell.length_b   1.000
_cell.length_c   1.000
_cell.angle_alpha   90.00
_cell.angle_beta   90.00
_cell.angle_gamma   90.00
#
_symmetry.space_group_name_H-M   'P 1'
#
loop_
_entity.id
_entity.type
_entity.pdbx_description
1 polymer ?
#
loop_
_entity_poly.entity_id
_entity_poly.type
_entity_poly.pdbx_seq_one_letter_code
_entity_poly.pdbx_strand_id
1 'polypeptide(L)'
;MTMDFETAKRAIDFVIAKSGHRRNIEVDFFGGEPLMAMDTVKKTVEYARSIEEEHDKCFRFTITTNGVLLNDENIEYINREMSNAVLSIDGRKEVNDDLRPTVNGKGSYDVIVPKFQKLIEGRGTKDYYLRGTFTRFHQDFAEDVKALASIGRNISVEPVVGKEDDPYALQEADLPALKAEYERLAEYLRDHPETNFFHFNVDLAQGPCVIKRLRGCGAGCEYVAITPEGDIYPCHQFVGNEDYKLGSLYDGTFDKE
;
A
#
# COMPACT_ATOMS: atom_id res chain seq x y z
N MET A 1 12.31 -7.78 -12.05
CA MET A 1 12.08 -7.17 -13.40
C MET A 1 11.32 -5.88 -13.19
N THR A 2 11.44 -4.92 -14.10
CA THR A 2 10.72 -3.63 -14.01
C THR A 2 9.67 -3.60 -15.12
N MET A 3 8.44 -3.19 -14.80
CA MET A 3 7.37 -3.05 -15.79
C MET A 3 7.74 -1.98 -16.81
N ASP A 4 7.62 -2.30 -18.07
CA ASP A 4 7.78 -1.31 -19.14
C ASP A 4 6.47 -0.52 -19.38
N PHE A 5 6.57 0.55 -20.15
CA PHE A 5 5.40 1.41 -20.41
C PHE A 5 4.33 0.71 -21.26
N GLU A 6 4.71 -0.16 -22.18
CA GLU A 6 3.75 -0.87 -23.02
C GLU A 6 2.87 -1.83 -22.18
N THR A 7 3.49 -2.56 -21.26
CA THR A 7 2.76 -3.40 -20.28
C THR A 7 1.85 -2.56 -19.38
N ALA A 8 2.36 -1.44 -18.85
CA ALA A 8 1.57 -0.54 -18.02
C ALA A 8 0.39 0.08 -18.79
N LYS A 9 0.59 0.47 -20.05
CA LYS A 9 -0.47 0.95 -20.93
C LYS A 9 -1.56 -0.10 -21.13
N ARG A 10 -1.17 -1.35 -21.46
CA ARG A 10 -2.12 -2.47 -21.58
C ARG A 10 -2.90 -2.72 -20.30
N ALA A 11 -2.27 -2.54 -19.14
CA ALA A 11 -2.95 -2.66 -17.84
C ALA A 11 -4.04 -1.58 -17.66
N ILE A 12 -3.78 -0.33 -18.06
CA ILE A 12 -4.79 0.73 -18.06
C ILE A 12 -5.94 0.40 -19.04
N ASP A 13 -5.62 -0.01 -20.26
CA ASP A 13 -6.64 -0.38 -21.26
C ASP A 13 -7.50 -1.57 -20.76
N PHE A 14 -6.87 -2.57 -20.12
CA PHE A 14 -7.54 -3.71 -19.52
C PHE A 14 -8.52 -3.28 -18.42
N VAL A 15 -8.10 -2.44 -17.48
CA VAL A 15 -8.98 -2.03 -16.37
C VAL A 15 -10.13 -1.16 -16.85
N ILE A 16 -9.93 -0.33 -17.88
CA ILE A 16 -11.01 0.42 -18.54
C ILE A 16 -12.04 -0.55 -19.11
N ALA A 17 -11.58 -1.53 -19.90
CA ALA A 17 -12.47 -2.52 -20.54
C ALA A 17 -13.24 -3.37 -19.52
N LYS A 18 -12.64 -3.68 -18.36
CA LYS A 18 -13.25 -4.51 -17.31
C LYS A 18 -14.07 -3.72 -16.28
N SER A 19 -13.90 -2.41 -16.19
CA SER A 19 -14.59 -1.56 -15.20
C SER A 19 -16.06 -1.31 -15.53
N GLY A 20 -16.51 -1.58 -16.76
CA GLY A 20 -17.90 -1.34 -17.17
C GLY A 20 -18.32 0.11 -16.93
N HIS A 21 -19.41 0.31 -16.21
CA HIS A 21 -19.94 1.66 -15.89
C HIS A 21 -19.28 2.33 -14.67
N ARG A 22 -18.30 1.70 -14.02
CA ARG A 22 -17.56 2.31 -12.92
C ARG A 22 -16.71 3.45 -13.45
N ARG A 23 -17.02 4.66 -13.01
CA ARG A 23 -16.29 5.86 -13.43
C ARG A 23 -14.95 5.99 -12.73
N ASN A 24 -14.91 5.74 -11.42
CA ASN A 24 -13.70 5.90 -10.61
C ASN A 24 -12.86 4.63 -10.69
N ILE A 25 -11.59 4.78 -11.06
CA ILE A 25 -10.60 3.70 -11.15
C ILE A 25 -9.41 4.08 -10.27
N GLU A 26 -9.00 3.18 -9.41
CA GLU A 26 -7.81 3.36 -8.58
C GLU A 26 -6.66 2.52 -9.14
N VAL A 27 -5.49 3.14 -9.23
CA VAL A 27 -4.25 2.51 -9.67
C VAL A 27 -3.19 2.71 -8.60
N ASP A 28 -2.66 1.62 -8.06
CA ASP A 28 -1.57 1.65 -7.09
C ASP A 28 -0.26 1.21 -7.77
N PHE A 29 0.71 2.11 -7.78
CA PHE A 29 2.08 1.78 -8.15
C PHE A 29 2.76 1.13 -6.96
N PHE A 30 2.83 -0.18 -7.04
CA PHE A 30 3.32 -1.07 -6.00
C PHE A 30 4.42 -1.99 -6.56
N GLY A 31 5.02 -2.78 -5.73
CA GLY A 31 6.01 -3.78 -6.14
C GLY A 31 7.27 -3.72 -5.30
N GLY A 32 8.45 -3.95 -5.90
CA GLY A 32 9.71 -3.82 -5.18
C GLY A 32 9.95 -2.39 -4.70
N GLU A 33 10.10 -1.44 -5.64
CA GLU A 33 10.19 0.01 -5.36
C GLU A 33 9.80 0.78 -6.63
N PRO A 34 8.63 1.44 -6.67
CA PRO A 34 8.14 2.15 -7.87
C PRO A 34 9.05 3.31 -8.29
N LEU A 35 9.77 3.94 -7.36
CA LEU A 35 10.66 5.05 -7.68
C LEU A 35 11.86 4.62 -8.55
N MET A 36 12.18 3.34 -8.64
CA MET A 36 13.16 2.81 -9.60
C MET A 36 12.66 2.89 -11.04
N ALA A 37 11.34 2.97 -11.25
CA ALA A 37 10.69 3.02 -12.55
C ALA A 37 9.88 4.31 -12.74
N MET A 38 10.33 5.42 -12.17
CA MET A 38 9.57 6.68 -12.11
C MET A 38 9.19 7.21 -13.50
N ASP A 39 9.99 6.95 -14.52
CA ASP A 39 9.64 7.29 -15.92
C ASP A 39 8.43 6.51 -16.42
N THR A 40 8.33 5.23 -16.10
CA THR A 40 7.16 4.40 -16.42
C THR A 40 5.94 4.90 -15.64
N VAL A 41 6.08 5.23 -14.36
CA VAL A 41 5.00 5.81 -13.54
C VAL A 41 4.47 7.09 -14.18
N LYS A 42 5.37 8.05 -14.50
CA LYS A 42 5.01 9.33 -15.13
C LYS A 42 4.25 9.14 -16.45
N LYS A 43 4.77 8.30 -17.35
CA LYS A 43 4.13 7.98 -18.63
C LYS A 43 2.77 7.30 -18.47
N THR A 44 2.62 6.42 -17.48
CA THR A 44 1.36 5.73 -17.21
C THR A 44 0.29 6.71 -16.71
N VAL A 45 0.66 7.61 -15.81
CA VAL A 45 -0.24 8.67 -15.32
C VAL A 45 -0.66 9.58 -16.47
N GLU A 46 0.28 10.04 -17.29
CA GLU A 46 0.01 10.90 -18.45
C GLU A 46 -0.94 10.20 -19.44
N TYR A 47 -0.67 8.95 -19.75
CA TYR A 47 -1.53 8.15 -20.64
C TYR A 47 -2.94 8.02 -20.07
N ALA A 48 -3.08 7.58 -18.84
CA ALA A 48 -4.39 7.40 -18.20
C ALA A 48 -5.19 8.72 -18.19
N ARG A 49 -4.55 9.85 -17.84
CA ARG A 49 -5.17 11.18 -17.87
C ARG A 49 -5.63 11.57 -19.28
N SER A 50 -4.85 11.24 -20.33
CA SER A 50 -5.18 11.63 -21.70
C SER A 50 -6.43 10.94 -22.26
N ILE A 51 -6.86 9.83 -21.66
CA ILE A 51 -8.00 9.04 -22.14
C ILE A 51 -9.21 9.07 -21.16
N GLU A 52 -9.13 9.78 -20.04
CA GLU A 52 -10.19 9.87 -19.04
C GLU A 52 -11.52 10.34 -19.64
N GLU A 53 -11.49 11.42 -20.43
CA GLU A 53 -12.69 12.03 -21.00
C GLU A 53 -13.35 11.12 -22.05
N GLU A 54 -12.56 10.51 -22.93
CA GLU A 54 -13.04 9.59 -23.99
C GLU A 54 -13.79 8.38 -23.41
N HIS A 55 -13.32 7.86 -22.27
CA HIS A 55 -13.86 6.65 -21.65
C HIS A 55 -14.81 6.93 -20.47
N ASP A 56 -15.13 8.19 -20.15
CA ASP A 56 -15.87 8.60 -18.95
C ASP A 56 -15.30 7.95 -17.67
N LYS A 57 -13.98 8.06 -17.50
CA LYS A 57 -13.24 7.54 -16.35
C LYS A 57 -12.62 8.70 -15.56
N CYS A 58 -12.31 8.40 -14.31
CA CYS A 58 -11.56 9.27 -13.40
C CYS A 58 -10.55 8.40 -12.65
N PHE A 59 -9.28 8.57 -12.94
CA PHE A 59 -8.22 7.81 -12.30
C PHE A 59 -7.75 8.47 -11.01
N ARG A 60 -7.61 7.67 -9.97
CA ARG A 60 -6.93 8.03 -8.72
C ARG A 60 -5.68 7.18 -8.59
N PHE A 61 -4.55 7.85 -8.40
CA PHE A 61 -3.27 7.16 -8.30
C PHE A 61 -2.79 7.12 -6.86
N THR A 62 -2.31 5.95 -6.45
CA THR A 62 -1.57 5.72 -5.22
C THR A 62 -0.15 5.29 -5.56
N ILE A 63 0.82 5.66 -4.76
CA ILE A 63 2.18 5.15 -4.82
C ILE A 63 2.60 4.63 -3.46
N THR A 64 3.15 3.39 -3.43
CA THR A 64 3.69 2.77 -2.22
C THR A 64 5.21 2.72 -2.33
N THR A 65 5.92 3.41 -1.45
CA THR A 65 7.39 3.53 -1.53
C THR A 65 8.08 3.27 -0.19
N ASN A 66 9.28 2.71 -0.24
CA ASN A 66 10.18 2.58 0.91
C ASN A 66 10.92 3.90 1.23
N GLY A 67 10.78 4.93 0.41
CA GLY A 67 11.31 6.28 0.62
C GLY A 67 12.80 6.48 0.34
N VAL A 68 13.58 5.43 0.16
CA VAL A 68 15.05 5.55 -0.01
C VAL A 68 15.41 6.41 -1.22
N LEU A 69 14.68 6.25 -2.32
CA LEU A 69 14.91 6.99 -3.58
C LEU A 69 14.13 8.31 -3.68
N LEU A 70 13.38 8.71 -2.66
CA LEU A 70 12.73 10.02 -2.67
C LEU A 70 13.77 11.15 -2.78
N ASN A 71 13.50 12.06 -3.68
CA ASN A 71 14.19 13.32 -3.88
C ASN A 71 13.16 14.43 -4.11
N ASP A 72 13.61 15.67 -4.22
CA ASP A 72 12.72 16.83 -4.35
C ASP A 72 11.80 16.75 -5.56
N GLU A 73 12.32 16.32 -6.71
CA GLU A 73 11.54 16.16 -7.95
C GLU A 73 10.43 15.11 -7.80
N ASN A 74 10.77 13.95 -7.23
CA ASN A 74 9.79 12.88 -7.02
C ASN A 74 8.73 13.26 -5.98
N ILE A 75 9.13 13.95 -4.91
CA ILE A 75 8.20 14.47 -3.90
C ILE A 75 7.21 15.45 -4.51
N GLU A 76 7.69 16.40 -5.30
CA GLU A 76 6.83 17.37 -6.00
C GLU A 76 5.84 16.67 -6.93
N TYR A 77 6.33 15.72 -7.73
CA TYR A 77 5.49 14.94 -8.64
C TYR A 77 4.42 14.14 -7.88
N ILE A 78 4.80 13.41 -6.84
CA ILE A 78 3.89 12.62 -6.00
C ILE A 78 2.82 13.53 -5.38
N ASN A 79 3.23 14.67 -4.82
CA ASN A 79 2.30 15.62 -4.21
C ASN A 79 1.34 16.24 -5.24
N ARG A 80 1.75 16.40 -6.50
CA ARG A 80 0.90 16.93 -7.56
C ARG A 80 -0.07 15.86 -8.11
N GLU A 81 0.42 14.69 -8.47
CA GLU A 81 -0.33 13.70 -9.26
C GLU A 81 -1.02 12.62 -8.43
N MET A 82 -0.39 12.18 -7.32
CA MET A 82 -0.93 11.05 -6.54
C MET A 82 -2.03 11.52 -5.57
N SER A 83 -3.17 10.84 -5.60
CA SER A 83 -4.26 11.06 -4.64
C SER A 83 -3.87 10.57 -3.24
N ASN A 84 -3.11 9.48 -3.18
CA ASN A 84 -2.62 8.89 -1.95
C ASN A 84 -1.13 8.51 -2.06
N ALA A 85 -0.40 8.54 -0.95
CA ALA A 85 0.97 8.07 -0.85
C ALA A 85 1.12 7.15 0.37
N VAL A 86 1.55 5.92 0.14
CA VAL A 86 1.83 4.95 1.21
C VAL A 86 3.34 4.91 1.44
N LEU A 87 3.75 5.29 2.64
CA LEU A 87 5.13 5.45 3.06
C LEU A 87 5.51 4.29 3.98
N SER A 88 6.32 3.37 3.46
CA SER A 88 6.66 2.14 4.16
C SER A 88 7.68 2.39 5.27
N ILE A 89 7.24 2.23 6.53
CA ILE A 89 8.05 2.39 7.74
C ILE A 89 7.42 1.57 8.87
N ASP A 90 8.20 0.72 9.54
CA ASP A 90 7.63 -0.27 10.47
C ASP A 90 7.50 0.21 11.92
N GLY A 91 7.97 1.42 12.24
CA GLY A 91 7.82 1.96 13.60
C GLY A 91 9.02 2.74 14.09
N ARG A 92 9.42 2.49 15.34
CA ARG A 92 10.63 3.05 15.95
C ARG A 92 11.86 2.72 15.12
N LYS A 93 12.92 3.52 15.29
CA LYS A 93 14.16 3.37 14.53
C LYS A 93 14.73 1.95 14.58
N GLU A 94 14.81 1.36 15.77
CA GLU A 94 15.36 0.03 15.97
C GLU A 94 14.53 -1.05 15.26
N VAL A 95 13.20 -0.96 15.30
CA VAL A 95 12.29 -1.89 14.63
C VAL A 95 12.39 -1.74 13.12
N ASN A 96 12.32 -0.50 12.63
CA ASN A 96 12.44 -0.24 11.20
C ASN A 96 13.80 -0.68 10.64
N ASP A 97 14.89 -0.40 11.33
CA ASP A 97 16.23 -0.71 10.86
C ASP A 97 16.57 -2.22 10.90
N ASP A 98 15.89 -2.97 11.78
CA ASP A 98 15.96 -4.44 11.82
C ASP A 98 15.20 -5.06 10.63
N LEU A 99 13.99 -4.58 10.35
CA LEU A 99 13.11 -5.14 9.32
C LEU A 99 13.38 -4.60 7.92
N ARG A 100 13.91 -3.37 7.80
CA ARG A 100 14.18 -2.66 6.52
C ARG A 100 15.62 -2.17 6.42
N PRO A 101 16.61 -3.06 6.49
CA PRO A 101 17.99 -2.65 6.26
C PRO A 101 18.18 -2.19 4.81
N THR A 102 19.09 -1.25 4.60
CA THR A 102 19.57 -0.90 3.27
C THR A 102 20.44 -2.02 2.70
N VAL A 103 20.67 -1.99 1.37
CA VAL A 103 21.54 -2.95 0.68
C VAL A 103 22.92 -3.09 1.34
N ASN A 104 23.41 -2.04 2.00
CA ASN A 104 24.69 -2.03 2.72
C ASN A 104 24.59 -2.56 4.16
N GLY A 105 23.44 -3.12 4.57
CA GLY A 105 23.19 -3.61 5.92
C GLY A 105 23.09 -2.52 6.99
N LYS A 106 22.97 -1.24 6.59
CA LYS A 106 22.71 -0.12 7.52
C LYS A 106 21.20 0.11 7.64
N GLY A 107 20.79 0.72 8.75
CA GLY A 107 19.40 1.13 8.93
C GLY A 107 18.94 2.13 7.87
N SER A 108 17.66 2.10 7.55
CA SER A 108 17.03 3.03 6.59
C SER A 108 16.33 4.23 7.25
N TYR A 109 16.02 4.16 8.54
CA TYR A 109 15.19 5.11 9.26
C TYR A 109 15.67 6.57 9.11
N ASP A 110 16.93 6.83 9.42
CA ASP A 110 17.50 8.18 9.35
C ASP A 110 17.54 8.76 7.94
N VAL A 111 17.49 7.89 6.92
CA VAL A 111 17.44 8.29 5.50
C VAL A 111 16.02 8.64 5.08
N ILE A 112 15.01 7.83 5.50
CA ILE A 112 13.66 7.95 4.98
C ILE A 112 12.81 8.96 5.75
N VAL A 113 12.96 9.07 7.08
CA VAL A 113 12.11 9.93 7.91
C VAL A 113 12.12 11.41 7.47
N PRO A 114 13.27 12.05 7.24
CA PRO A 114 13.27 13.45 6.77
C PRO A 114 12.56 13.63 5.42
N LYS A 115 12.65 12.63 4.54
CA LYS A 115 12.00 12.65 3.23
C LYS A 115 10.50 12.46 3.34
N PHE A 116 10.05 11.59 4.24
CA PHE A 116 8.64 11.38 4.53
C PHE A 116 8.01 12.64 5.13
N GLN A 117 8.66 13.28 6.09
CA GLN A 117 8.20 14.55 6.65
C GLN A 117 8.05 15.62 5.56
N LYS A 118 9.04 15.77 4.70
CA LYS A 118 8.98 16.71 3.56
C LYS A 118 7.83 16.40 2.60
N LEU A 119 7.61 15.13 2.29
CA LEU A 119 6.50 14.70 1.44
C LEU A 119 5.17 15.02 2.10
N ILE A 120 5.00 14.68 3.38
CA ILE A 120 3.78 14.91 4.16
C ILE A 120 3.43 16.39 4.25
N GLU A 121 4.40 17.25 4.52
CA GLU A 121 4.23 18.71 4.54
C GLU A 121 3.65 19.25 3.23
N GLY A 122 4.05 18.69 2.11
CA GLY A 122 3.57 19.08 0.78
C GLY A 122 2.23 18.46 0.36
N ARG A 123 1.62 17.54 1.16
CA ARG A 123 0.38 16.85 0.77
C ARG A 123 -0.87 17.74 0.77
N GLY A 124 -0.89 18.81 1.59
CA GLY A 124 -2.09 19.61 1.75
C GLY A 124 -3.26 18.78 2.29
N THR A 125 -4.32 18.64 1.49
CA THR A 125 -5.52 17.83 1.83
C THR A 125 -5.49 16.43 1.24
N LYS A 126 -4.46 16.03 0.51
CA LYS A 126 -4.36 14.71 -0.10
C LYS A 126 -3.95 13.65 0.93
N ASP A 127 -4.41 12.44 0.69
CA ASP A 127 -4.19 11.31 1.59
C ASP A 127 -2.72 10.84 1.58
N TYR A 128 -2.28 10.36 2.72
CA TYR A 128 -1.07 9.57 2.90
C TYR A 128 -1.24 8.61 4.06
N TYR A 129 -0.45 7.55 4.08
CA TYR A 129 -0.33 6.65 5.23
C TYR A 129 1.13 6.30 5.49
N LEU A 130 1.53 6.39 6.76
CA LEU A 130 2.71 5.70 7.27
C LEU A 130 2.31 4.26 7.51
N ARG A 131 2.86 3.33 6.73
CA ARG A 131 2.45 1.93 6.77
C ARG A 131 3.60 1.04 7.22
N GLY A 132 3.37 0.33 8.31
CA GLY A 132 4.29 -0.61 8.91
C GLY A 132 3.69 -2.00 9.08
N THR A 133 4.58 -2.93 9.42
CA THR A 133 4.24 -4.31 9.72
C THR A 133 4.91 -4.73 11.02
N PHE A 134 4.14 -5.29 11.96
CA PHE A 134 4.69 -5.88 13.16
C PHE A 134 4.81 -7.40 13.03
N THR A 135 5.77 -7.97 13.73
CA THR A 135 6.09 -9.39 13.70
C THR A 135 6.04 -9.98 15.10
N ARG A 136 6.16 -11.29 15.23
CA ARG A 136 6.27 -11.91 16.57
C ARG A 136 7.47 -11.44 17.39
N PHE A 137 8.51 -10.89 16.76
CA PHE A 137 9.68 -10.36 17.46
C PHE A 137 9.51 -8.92 17.94
N HIS A 138 8.52 -8.19 17.37
CA HIS A 138 8.20 -6.80 17.67
C HIS A 138 6.69 -6.67 17.90
N GLN A 139 6.22 -7.23 19.04
CA GLN A 139 4.79 -7.26 19.36
C GLN A 139 4.30 -6.00 20.05
N ASP A 140 5.19 -5.16 20.55
CA ASP A 140 4.90 -3.89 21.24
C ASP A 140 4.60 -2.74 20.27
N PHE A 141 3.79 -3.04 19.25
CA PHE A 141 3.51 -2.14 18.13
C PHE A 141 2.76 -0.84 18.52
N ALA A 142 2.17 -0.76 19.70
CA ALA A 142 1.62 0.51 20.20
C ALA A 142 2.71 1.57 20.36
N GLU A 143 3.93 1.18 20.78
CA GLU A 143 5.07 2.09 20.84
C GLU A 143 5.54 2.51 19.45
N ASP A 144 5.42 1.63 18.45
CA ASP A 144 5.71 1.95 17.07
C ASP A 144 4.71 2.94 16.48
N VAL A 145 3.42 2.76 16.76
CA VAL A 145 2.38 3.72 16.37
C VAL A 145 2.62 5.09 17.01
N LYS A 146 2.99 5.14 18.31
CA LYS A 146 3.33 6.39 18.99
C LYS A 146 4.53 7.09 18.34
N ALA A 147 5.56 6.33 17.98
CA ALA A 147 6.72 6.88 17.29
C ALA A 147 6.35 7.43 15.89
N LEU A 148 5.54 6.69 15.13
CA LEU A 148 5.04 7.12 13.83
C LEU A 148 4.15 8.36 13.92
N ALA A 149 3.37 8.52 15.00
CA ALA A 149 2.54 9.70 15.23
C ALA A 149 3.35 11.00 15.33
N SER A 150 4.64 10.92 15.67
CA SER A 150 5.55 12.08 15.64
C SER A 150 6.00 12.47 14.23
N ILE A 151 5.83 11.57 13.24
CA ILE A 151 6.20 11.79 11.82
C ILE A 151 4.97 12.25 11.03
N GLY A 152 3.81 11.61 11.27
CA GLY A 152 2.57 11.94 10.58
C GLY A 152 1.36 11.29 11.24
N ARG A 153 0.19 11.88 11.01
CA ARG A 153 -1.04 11.49 11.72
C ARG A 153 -1.73 10.22 11.20
N ASN A 154 -1.57 9.90 9.90
CA ASN A 154 -2.27 8.77 9.29
C ASN A 154 -1.37 7.52 9.31
N ILE A 155 -1.76 6.52 10.08
CA ILE A 155 -0.92 5.36 10.40
C ILE A 155 -1.71 4.07 10.15
N SER A 156 -1.05 3.11 9.52
CA SER A 156 -1.51 1.73 9.36
C SER A 156 -0.38 0.78 9.73
N VAL A 157 -0.50 0.09 10.84
CA VAL A 157 0.47 -0.94 11.27
C VAL A 157 -0.28 -2.26 11.37
N GLU A 158 0.14 -3.23 10.57
CA GLU A 158 -0.55 -4.48 10.35
C GLU A 158 0.30 -5.67 10.81
N PRO A 159 -0.32 -6.79 11.20
CA PRO A 159 0.42 -8.02 11.45
C PRO A 159 1.07 -8.52 10.16
N VAL A 160 2.27 -9.08 10.26
CA VAL A 160 2.90 -9.76 9.13
C VAL A 160 2.02 -10.93 8.68
N VAL A 161 1.86 -11.07 7.37
CA VAL A 161 1.21 -12.22 6.75
C VAL A 161 2.30 -13.13 6.20
N GLY A 162 2.37 -14.36 6.70
CA GLY A 162 3.35 -15.36 6.31
C GLY A 162 2.78 -16.75 6.42
N LYS A 163 3.57 -17.75 6.04
CA LYS A 163 3.25 -19.16 6.27
C LYS A 163 3.44 -19.50 7.75
N GLU A 164 2.81 -20.58 8.18
CA GLU A 164 2.88 -21.02 9.59
C GLU A 164 4.32 -21.28 10.07
N ASP A 165 5.19 -21.72 9.17
CA ASP A 165 6.62 -22.00 9.41
C ASP A 165 7.53 -20.77 9.25
N ASP A 166 6.99 -19.61 8.86
CA ASP A 166 7.74 -18.37 8.77
C ASP A 166 8.15 -17.91 10.18
N PRO A 167 9.45 -17.70 10.44
CA PRO A 167 9.92 -17.28 11.76
C PRO A 167 9.36 -15.95 12.24
N TYR A 168 8.91 -15.07 11.33
CA TYR A 168 8.30 -13.78 11.65
C TYR A 168 6.79 -13.87 11.89
N ALA A 169 6.13 -14.96 11.46
CA ALA A 169 4.70 -15.14 11.57
C ALA A 169 4.25 -15.20 13.03
N LEU A 170 3.12 -14.52 13.29
CA LEU A 170 2.45 -14.58 14.58
C LEU A 170 1.88 -15.98 14.82
N GLN A 171 1.96 -16.44 16.06
CA GLN A 171 1.47 -17.71 16.51
C GLN A 171 0.26 -17.55 17.42
N GLU A 172 -0.53 -18.60 17.60
CA GLU A 172 -1.66 -18.58 18.53
C GLU A 172 -1.25 -18.18 19.97
N ALA A 173 -0.06 -18.58 20.39
CA ALA A 173 0.50 -18.22 21.69
C ALA A 173 0.75 -16.71 21.87
N ASP A 174 0.88 -15.96 20.77
CA ASP A 174 1.12 -14.51 20.78
C ASP A 174 -0.20 -13.71 20.99
N LEU A 175 -1.37 -14.31 20.76
CA LEU A 175 -2.66 -13.61 20.79
C LEU A 175 -2.99 -12.88 22.10
N PRO A 176 -2.66 -13.41 23.30
CA PRO A 176 -2.90 -12.66 24.53
C PRO A 176 -2.10 -11.35 24.63
N ALA A 177 -0.82 -11.39 24.20
CA ALA A 177 0.04 -10.20 24.16
C ALA A 177 -0.48 -9.17 23.16
N LEU A 178 -0.90 -9.63 21.96
CA LEU A 178 -1.45 -8.75 20.94
C LEU A 178 -2.74 -8.07 21.37
N LYS A 179 -3.64 -8.78 22.06
CA LYS A 179 -4.87 -8.18 22.61
C LYS A 179 -4.55 -7.08 23.60
N ALA A 180 -3.64 -7.33 24.53
CA ALA A 180 -3.22 -6.32 25.49
C ALA A 180 -2.57 -5.10 24.80
N GLU A 181 -1.87 -5.32 23.70
CA GLU A 181 -1.24 -4.25 22.96
C GLU A 181 -2.25 -3.40 22.17
N TYR A 182 -3.28 -4.01 21.60
CA TYR A 182 -4.40 -3.27 21.00
C TYR A 182 -5.17 -2.45 22.05
N GLU A 183 -5.33 -2.95 23.28
CA GLU A 183 -5.95 -2.22 24.38
C GLU A 183 -5.11 -0.98 24.76
N ARG A 184 -3.80 -1.12 24.90
CA ARG A 184 -2.88 0.02 25.14
C ARG A 184 -2.93 1.05 24.02
N LEU A 185 -2.97 0.59 22.77
CA LEU A 185 -3.10 1.49 21.64
C LEU A 185 -4.44 2.23 21.67
N ALA A 186 -5.53 1.56 21.99
CA ALA A 186 -6.85 2.19 22.10
C ALA A 186 -6.88 3.28 23.20
N GLU A 187 -6.23 3.03 24.34
CA GLU A 187 -6.09 4.04 25.41
C GLU A 187 -5.29 5.25 24.93
N TYR A 188 -4.17 5.02 24.26
CA TYR A 188 -3.36 6.10 23.69
C TYR A 188 -4.16 6.93 22.68
N LEU A 189 -4.86 6.31 21.74
CA LEU A 189 -5.63 7.00 20.69
C LEU A 189 -6.83 7.77 21.25
N ARG A 190 -7.42 7.33 22.36
CA ARG A 190 -8.47 8.09 23.07
C ARG A 190 -7.95 9.45 23.52
N ASP A 191 -6.70 9.50 23.99
CA ASP A 191 -6.08 10.72 24.50
C ASP A 191 -5.37 11.53 23.41
N HIS A 192 -5.22 10.97 22.19
CA HIS A 192 -4.57 11.56 21.02
C HIS A 192 -5.47 11.48 19.77
N PRO A 193 -6.61 12.20 19.76
CA PRO A 193 -7.60 12.12 18.69
C PRO A 193 -7.11 12.66 17.33
N GLU A 194 -5.99 13.37 17.29
CA GLU A 194 -5.30 13.80 16.08
C GLU A 194 -4.64 12.64 15.32
N THR A 195 -4.34 11.54 16.00
CA THR A 195 -3.73 10.34 15.41
C THR A 195 -4.81 9.46 14.78
N ASN A 196 -4.74 9.30 13.47
CA ASN A 196 -5.66 8.47 12.71
C ASN A 196 -5.06 7.08 12.49
N PHE A 197 -5.45 6.11 13.30
CA PHE A 197 -5.06 4.72 13.12
C PHE A 197 -6.08 3.99 12.26
N PHE A 198 -5.66 3.57 11.07
CA PHE A 198 -6.54 3.04 10.02
C PHE A 198 -7.47 1.92 10.48
N HIS A 199 -6.97 0.96 11.27
CA HIS A 199 -7.76 -0.20 11.70
C HIS A 199 -8.85 0.12 12.72
N PHE A 200 -8.78 1.28 13.39
CA PHE A 200 -9.81 1.73 14.33
C PHE A 200 -10.82 2.68 13.69
N ASN A 201 -10.63 3.02 12.42
CA ASN A 201 -11.55 3.84 11.64
C ASN A 201 -12.79 3.02 11.22
N VAL A 202 -13.62 2.66 12.17
CA VAL A 202 -14.87 1.95 11.92
C VAL A 202 -16.04 2.91 12.07
N ASP A 203 -16.79 3.14 10.99
CA ASP A 203 -18.04 3.88 11.08
C ASP A 203 -19.14 3.00 11.68
N LEU A 204 -19.38 3.17 12.96
CA LEU A 204 -20.38 2.42 13.71
C LEU A 204 -21.81 2.81 13.34
N ALA A 205 -22.02 3.99 12.75
CA ALA A 205 -23.34 4.49 12.37
C ALA A 205 -23.89 3.82 11.10
N GLN A 206 -23.00 3.46 10.17
CA GLN A 206 -23.39 2.78 8.92
C GLN A 206 -23.51 1.26 9.06
N GLY A 207 -23.06 0.69 10.17
CA GLY A 207 -23.00 -0.74 10.36
C GLY A 207 -21.99 -1.45 9.44
N PRO A 208 -21.90 -2.78 9.53
CA PRO A 208 -20.95 -3.52 8.71
C PRO A 208 -21.38 -3.56 7.24
N CYS A 209 -20.45 -3.29 6.34
CA CYS A 209 -20.68 -3.39 4.90
C CYS A 209 -21.02 -4.84 4.51
N VAL A 210 -22.25 -5.07 4.03
CA VAL A 210 -22.74 -6.39 3.62
C VAL A 210 -21.89 -6.96 2.47
N ILE A 211 -21.47 -6.13 1.51
CA ILE A 211 -20.65 -6.52 0.37
C ILE A 211 -19.28 -7.03 0.83
N LYS A 212 -18.63 -6.35 1.77
CA LYS A 212 -17.35 -6.80 2.37
C LYS A 212 -17.51 -8.14 3.13
N ARG A 213 -18.65 -8.37 3.74
CA ARG A 213 -18.94 -9.67 4.39
C ARG A 213 -19.08 -10.83 3.39
N LEU A 214 -19.65 -10.56 2.22
CA LEU A 214 -19.89 -11.58 1.19
C LEU A 214 -18.67 -11.84 0.30
N ARG A 215 -17.84 -10.79 0.03
CA ARG A 215 -16.74 -10.85 -0.94
C ARG A 215 -15.35 -10.62 -0.32
N GLY A 216 -15.26 -10.45 0.99
CA GLY A 216 -14.01 -10.12 1.66
C GLY A 216 -13.41 -8.80 1.16
N CYS A 217 -12.09 -8.79 0.88
CA CYS A 217 -11.39 -7.61 0.39
C CYS A 217 -11.64 -7.31 -1.10
N GLY A 218 -12.29 -8.21 -1.84
CA GLY A 218 -12.57 -8.05 -3.27
C GLY A 218 -11.44 -8.45 -4.21
N ALA A 219 -10.38 -9.09 -3.72
CA ALA A 219 -9.28 -9.59 -4.54
C ALA A 219 -9.78 -10.48 -5.70
N GLY A 220 -9.30 -10.24 -6.91
CA GLY A 220 -9.72 -10.90 -8.14
C GLY A 220 -11.03 -10.38 -8.75
N CYS A 221 -11.88 -9.69 -7.96
CA CYS A 221 -13.17 -9.18 -8.42
C CYS A 221 -13.22 -7.64 -8.48
N GLU A 222 -12.79 -6.97 -7.41
CA GLU A 222 -12.80 -5.52 -7.27
C GLU A 222 -11.46 -4.90 -7.64
N TYR A 223 -10.37 -5.63 -7.47
CA TYR A 223 -9.04 -5.26 -7.92
C TYR A 223 -8.22 -6.50 -8.29
N VAL A 224 -7.15 -6.27 -9.05
CA VAL A 224 -6.18 -7.28 -9.46
C VAL A 224 -4.77 -6.70 -9.35
N ALA A 225 -3.77 -7.57 -9.24
CA ALA A 225 -2.37 -7.23 -9.40
C ALA A 225 -1.88 -7.64 -10.79
N ILE A 226 -1.12 -6.76 -11.44
CA ILE A 226 -0.54 -7.02 -12.77
C ILE A 226 0.97 -6.95 -12.63
N THR A 227 1.65 -8.01 -13.11
CA THR A 227 3.10 -8.13 -13.03
C THR A 227 3.80 -7.41 -14.19
N PRO A 228 5.13 -7.18 -14.11
CA PRO A 228 5.90 -6.67 -15.24
C PRO A 228 5.83 -7.53 -16.50
N GLU A 229 5.55 -8.82 -16.36
CA GLU A 229 5.37 -9.78 -17.46
C GLU A 229 3.96 -9.72 -18.05
N GLY A 230 3.06 -8.94 -17.45
CA GLY A 230 1.66 -8.82 -17.88
C GLY A 230 0.74 -9.90 -17.32
N ASP A 231 1.20 -10.69 -16.37
CA ASP A 231 0.38 -11.70 -15.70
C ASP A 231 -0.57 -11.05 -14.69
N ILE A 232 -1.77 -11.60 -14.59
CA ILE A 232 -2.85 -11.08 -13.76
C ILE A 232 -3.08 -12.01 -12.57
N TYR A 233 -3.02 -11.45 -11.35
CA TYR A 233 -3.26 -12.16 -10.11
C TYR A 233 -4.37 -11.50 -9.29
N PRO A 234 -5.05 -12.21 -8.37
CA PRO A 234 -6.09 -11.62 -7.53
C PRO A 234 -5.57 -10.47 -6.65
N CYS A 235 -4.33 -10.59 -6.17
CA CYS A 235 -3.70 -9.66 -5.24
C CYS A 235 -2.18 -9.79 -5.35
N HIS A 236 -1.45 -8.76 -4.94
CA HIS A 236 0.02 -8.77 -4.93
C HIS A 236 0.61 -9.91 -4.07
N GLN A 237 -0.09 -10.38 -3.04
CA GLN A 237 0.36 -11.50 -2.19
C GLN A 237 0.39 -12.85 -2.93
N PHE A 238 -0.36 -12.99 -4.01
CA PHE A 238 -0.41 -14.20 -4.81
C PHE A 238 0.51 -14.19 -6.03
N VAL A 239 1.17 -13.07 -6.28
CA VAL A 239 2.10 -12.94 -7.42
C VAL A 239 3.20 -13.99 -7.34
N GLY A 240 3.38 -14.72 -8.44
CA GLY A 240 4.35 -15.81 -8.56
C GLY A 240 3.85 -17.18 -8.11
N ASN A 241 2.61 -17.28 -7.64
CA ASN A 241 1.95 -18.57 -7.40
C ASN A 241 1.02 -18.88 -8.59
N GLU A 242 1.44 -19.80 -9.46
CA GLU A 242 0.72 -20.16 -10.69
C GLU A 242 -0.72 -20.65 -10.44
N ASP A 243 -1.00 -21.25 -9.28
CA ASP A 243 -2.35 -21.72 -8.92
C ASP A 243 -3.37 -20.60 -8.77
N TYR A 244 -2.90 -19.35 -8.58
CA TYR A 244 -3.72 -18.16 -8.45
C TYR A 244 -3.64 -17.20 -9.64
N LYS A 245 -2.95 -17.58 -10.71
CA LYS A 245 -2.86 -16.77 -11.92
C LYS A 245 -4.21 -16.73 -12.63
N LEU A 246 -4.80 -15.55 -12.76
CA LEU A 246 -6.09 -15.34 -13.41
C LEU A 246 -5.98 -15.19 -14.94
N GLY A 247 -4.80 -14.95 -15.47
CA GLY A 247 -4.58 -14.79 -16.90
C GLY A 247 -3.41 -13.89 -17.23
N SER A 248 -3.39 -13.38 -18.46
CA SER A 248 -2.34 -12.48 -18.95
C SER A 248 -2.90 -11.40 -19.87
N LEU A 249 -2.28 -10.22 -19.84
CA LEU A 249 -2.60 -9.11 -20.74
C LEU A 249 -2.25 -9.42 -22.20
N TYR A 250 -1.35 -10.39 -22.43
CA TYR A 250 -0.80 -10.66 -23.74
C TYR A 250 -1.55 -11.75 -24.53
N ASP A 251 -2.14 -12.70 -23.83
CA ASP A 251 -2.93 -13.77 -24.47
C ASP A 251 -4.44 -13.51 -24.39
N GLY A 252 -4.85 -12.45 -23.70
CA GLY A 252 -6.25 -12.06 -23.54
C GLY A 252 -7.04 -12.96 -22.61
N THR A 253 -6.38 -13.88 -21.90
CA THR A 253 -7.03 -14.73 -20.90
C THR A 253 -7.30 -13.94 -19.64
N PHE A 254 -8.49 -14.10 -19.08
CA PHE A 254 -8.84 -13.59 -17.77
C PHE A 254 -10.00 -14.40 -17.19
N ASP A 255 -9.68 -15.28 -16.30
CA ASP A 255 -10.64 -16.13 -15.59
C ASP A 255 -11.01 -15.49 -14.25
N LYS A 256 -12.31 -15.41 -13.99
CA LYS A 256 -12.89 -14.87 -12.75
C LYS A 256 -13.55 -15.93 -11.90
N GLU A 257 -13.60 -17.20 -12.37
CA GLU A 257 -14.31 -18.29 -11.67
C GLU A 257 -13.46 -18.97 -10.61
#